data_c02e09d97cf85901df9007fa90138eb4
#
_entry.id   c02e09d97cf85901df9007fa90138eb4
#
_cell.length_a   1.000
_cell.length_b   1.000
_cell.length_c   1.000
_cell.angle_alpha   90.00
_cell.angle_beta   90.00
_cell.angle_gamma   90.00
#
_symmetry.space_group_name_H-M   'P 1'
#
loop_
_entity.id
_entity.type
_entity.pdbx_description
1 polymer ?
#
loop_
_entity_poly.entity_id
_entity_poly.type
_entity_poly.pdbx_seq_one_letter_code
_entity_poly.pdbx_strand_id
1 'polypeptide(L)'
;MNIINAYPTPIGTFEIENCESLNKGLTEFIYNIKAVEKDSSQYSMAGPQGYHTKEDLLSYDNPFIIEFHQKISEKIIEYYSTITEDPMGPNTKMASWGMIYGPGDYSKPHTHPLADIATVYYCKVPEGLLEEWEKSKPGTFHYIDPRPASRWDTNFATNSVESVPAKEGTGAIHPGWLEHYVTPHYLKDDRIAIATNVFIDHGTFFK
;
A
#
# COMPACT_ATOMS: atom_id res chain seq x y z
N MET A 1 -12.37 -21.97 28.73
CA MET A 1 -12.49 -22.11 27.25
C MET A 1 -11.16 -21.69 26.65
N ASN A 2 -10.61 -22.43 25.73
CA ASN A 2 -9.39 -22.04 24.98
C ASN A 2 -9.80 -21.68 23.55
N ILE A 3 -9.45 -20.49 23.08
CA ILE A 3 -9.77 -20.00 21.73
C ILE A 3 -8.47 -20.01 20.91
N ILE A 4 -8.51 -20.64 19.74
CA ILE A 4 -7.40 -20.67 18.79
C ILE A 4 -7.79 -19.80 17.60
N ASN A 5 -6.99 -18.79 17.27
CA ASN A 5 -7.11 -18.01 16.05
C ASN A 5 -6.45 -18.78 14.90
N ALA A 6 -7.24 -19.55 14.14
CA ALA A 6 -6.74 -20.31 13.02
C ALA A 6 -6.75 -19.48 11.73
N TYR A 7 -5.67 -19.59 10.95
CA TYR A 7 -5.51 -18.92 9.65
C TYR A 7 -5.61 -17.37 9.71
N PRO A 8 -4.88 -16.72 10.61
CA PRO A 8 -4.85 -15.26 10.64
C PRO A 8 -4.21 -14.72 9.36
N THR A 9 -4.77 -13.63 8.81
CA THR A 9 -4.13 -12.86 7.75
C THR A 9 -3.33 -11.73 8.40
N PRO A 10 -2.00 -11.73 8.33
CA PRO A 10 -1.19 -10.68 8.94
C PRO A 10 -1.33 -9.39 8.12
N ILE A 11 -1.81 -8.34 8.74
CA ILE A 11 -1.90 -6.99 8.18
C ILE A 11 -1.23 -6.06 9.17
N GLY A 12 -0.20 -5.35 8.71
CA GLY A 12 0.52 -4.35 9.50
C GLY A 12 0.13 -2.93 9.10
N THR A 13 0.15 -2.04 10.07
CA THR A 13 0.16 -0.58 9.82
C THR A 13 1.44 -0.01 10.40
N PHE A 14 1.99 1.01 9.76
CA PHE A 14 3.23 1.64 10.22
C PHE A 14 3.17 3.16 10.05
N GLU A 15 4.03 3.84 10.76
CA GLU A 15 4.26 5.28 10.66
C GLU A 15 5.75 5.55 10.46
N ILE A 16 6.07 6.53 9.60
CA ILE A 16 7.40 7.11 9.42
C ILE A 16 7.39 8.46 10.13
N GLU A 17 8.08 8.52 11.25
CA GLU A 17 8.17 9.75 12.05
C GLU A 17 8.99 10.83 11.34
N ASN A 18 8.69 12.12 11.65
CA ASN A 18 9.39 13.30 11.10
C ASN A 18 9.47 13.29 9.57
N CYS A 19 8.36 12.90 8.93
CA CYS A 19 8.29 12.64 7.49
C CYS A 19 7.91 13.87 6.64
N GLU A 20 7.70 15.07 7.23
CA GLU A 20 7.17 16.23 6.52
C GLU A 20 8.07 16.64 5.34
N SER A 21 9.38 16.69 5.54
CA SER A 21 10.35 16.99 4.48
C SER A 21 10.39 15.91 3.42
N LEU A 22 10.40 14.65 3.85
CA LEU A 22 10.37 13.48 2.97
C LEU A 22 9.10 13.49 2.11
N ASN A 23 7.95 13.63 2.72
CA ASN A 23 6.65 13.63 2.06
C ASN A 23 6.53 14.76 1.02
N LYS A 24 7.00 15.95 1.37
CA LYS A 24 7.04 17.06 0.44
C LYS A 24 7.92 16.74 -0.77
N GLY A 25 9.14 16.24 -0.54
CA GLY A 25 10.08 15.90 -1.60
C GLY A 25 9.58 14.78 -2.50
N LEU A 26 8.99 13.72 -1.93
CA LEU A 26 8.37 12.62 -2.69
C LEU A 26 7.18 13.11 -3.53
N THR A 27 6.33 13.94 -2.95
CA THR A 27 5.17 14.54 -3.62
C THR A 27 5.59 15.35 -4.84
N GLU A 28 6.53 16.28 -4.66
CA GLU A 28 7.08 17.11 -5.74
C GLU A 28 7.74 16.26 -6.82
N PHE A 29 8.49 15.23 -6.43
CA PHE A 29 9.17 14.33 -7.35
C PHE A 29 8.16 13.53 -8.20
N ILE A 30 7.12 12.97 -7.61
CA ILE A 30 6.07 12.20 -8.32
C ILE A 30 5.30 13.11 -9.29
N TYR A 31 5.00 14.36 -8.92
CA TYR A 31 4.39 15.34 -9.84
C TYR A 31 5.32 15.68 -11.02
N ASN A 32 6.64 15.79 -10.78
CA ASN A 32 7.60 16.05 -11.84
C ASN A 32 7.68 14.87 -12.83
N ILE A 33 7.62 13.62 -12.36
CA ILE A 33 7.53 12.45 -13.24
C ILE A 33 6.24 12.54 -14.07
N LYS A 34 5.09 12.79 -13.45
CA LYS A 34 3.80 12.93 -14.17
C LYS A 34 3.85 13.99 -15.29
N ALA A 35 4.58 15.07 -15.09
CA ALA A 35 4.69 16.15 -16.06
C ALA A 35 5.42 15.75 -17.35
N VAL A 36 6.31 14.75 -17.31
CA VAL A 36 7.18 14.32 -18.42
C VAL A 36 6.93 12.90 -18.91
N GLU A 37 6.34 12.06 -18.08
CA GLU A 37 6.04 10.66 -18.43
C GLU A 37 4.53 10.44 -18.58
N LYS A 38 4.18 9.61 -19.56
CA LYS A 38 2.79 9.16 -19.69
C LYS A 38 2.43 8.21 -18.56
N ASP A 39 1.15 8.20 -18.20
CA ASP A 39 0.60 7.22 -17.27
C ASP A 39 1.00 5.80 -17.68
N SER A 40 1.58 5.06 -16.74
CA SER A 40 2.00 3.68 -16.94
C SER A 40 1.00 2.66 -16.41
N SER A 41 -0.14 3.09 -15.90
CA SER A 41 -1.23 2.20 -15.48
C SER A 41 -1.84 1.47 -16.67
N GLN A 42 -1.05 0.60 -17.31
CA GLN A 42 -1.45 -0.16 -18.51
C GLN A 42 -2.71 -1.01 -18.33
N TYR A 43 -3.21 -1.12 -17.11
CA TYR A 43 -4.30 -2.02 -16.73
C TYR A 43 -5.53 -1.32 -16.16
N SER A 44 -5.69 -0.02 -16.33
CA SER A 44 -6.87 0.73 -15.85
C SER A 44 -7.31 0.35 -14.41
N MET A 45 -6.32 0.10 -13.54
CA MET A 45 -6.59 -0.21 -12.12
C MET A 45 -7.01 1.02 -11.35
N ALA A 46 -6.55 2.20 -11.80
CA ALA A 46 -6.95 3.50 -11.29
C ALA A 46 -8.29 3.96 -11.89
N GLY A 47 -8.93 4.90 -11.23
CA GLY A 47 -10.12 5.58 -11.72
C GLY A 47 -9.85 6.40 -12.99
N PRO A 48 -10.83 7.17 -13.49
CA PRO A 48 -10.80 7.78 -14.81
C PRO A 48 -9.59 8.68 -15.10
N GLN A 49 -8.96 9.24 -14.07
CA GLN A 49 -7.84 10.18 -14.22
C GLN A 49 -6.65 9.83 -13.30
N GLY A 50 -6.73 8.70 -12.60
CA GLY A 50 -5.64 8.22 -11.74
C GLY A 50 -4.36 8.03 -12.55
N TYR A 51 -3.22 8.41 -11.96
CA TYR A 51 -1.91 8.32 -12.58
C TYR A 51 -1.02 7.39 -11.78
N HIS A 52 -0.23 6.56 -12.47
CA HIS A 52 0.84 5.75 -11.90
C HIS A 52 2.16 6.04 -12.61
N THR A 53 3.25 6.16 -11.85
CA THR A 53 4.61 6.09 -12.42
C THR A 53 4.92 4.66 -12.83
N LYS A 54 6.05 4.45 -13.50
CA LYS A 54 6.59 3.09 -13.70
C LYS A 54 6.96 2.45 -12.36
N GLU A 55 7.09 1.13 -12.36
CA GLU A 55 7.44 0.34 -11.16
C GLU A 55 8.94 0.40 -10.80
N ASP A 56 9.67 1.33 -11.36
CA ASP A 56 11.10 1.54 -11.18
C ASP A 56 11.45 2.76 -10.29
N LEU A 57 10.50 3.26 -9.51
CA LEU A 57 10.65 4.46 -8.69
C LEU A 57 11.91 4.42 -7.80
N LEU A 58 12.27 3.26 -7.26
CA LEU A 58 13.45 3.11 -6.40
C LEU A 58 14.79 3.18 -7.16
N SER A 59 14.78 3.21 -8.50
CA SER A 59 15.98 3.33 -9.34
C SER A 59 16.45 4.77 -9.54
N TYR A 60 15.65 5.76 -9.17
CA TYR A 60 15.99 7.16 -9.35
C TYR A 60 17.04 7.63 -8.33
N ASP A 61 18.10 8.30 -8.83
CA ASP A 61 19.10 8.97 -7.99
C ASP A 61 18.53 10.30 -7.47
N ASN A 62 17.67 10.18 -6.47
CA ASN A 62 17.00 11.30 -5.81
C ASN A 62 17.08 11.11 -4.30
N PRO A 63 17.50 12.11 -3.51
CA PRO A 63 17.72 11.96 -2.07
C PRO A 63 16.46 11.53 -1.31
N PHE A 64 15.27 11.98 -1.70
CA PHE A 64 14.02 11.60 -1.06
C PHE A 64 13.62 10.15 -1.41
N ILE A 65 13.91 9.69 -2.62
CA ILE A 65 13.71 8.29 -3.00
C ILE A 65 14.65 7.37 -2.24
N ILE A 66 15.91 7.76 -2.09
CA ILE A 66 16.91 7.00 -1.31
C ILE A 66 16.49 6.91 0.16
N GLU A 67 16.08 8.04 0.76
CA GLU A 67 15.58 8.07 2.13
C GLU A 67 14.32 7.22 2.30
N PHE A 68 13.36 7.35 1.39
CA PHE A 68 12.15 6.52 1.38
C PHE A 68 12.49 5.04 1.30
N HIS A 69 13.39 4.65 0.39
CA HIS A 69 13.83 3.27 0.22
C HIS A 69 14.39 2.68 1.53
N GLN A 70 15.22 3.44 2.25
CA GLN A 70 15.76 3.01 3.54
C GLN A 70 14.64 2.79 4.56
N LYS A 71 13.78 3.79 4.75
CA LYS A 71 12.71 3.76 5.75
C LYS A 71 11.67 2.66 5.47
N ILE A 72 11.28 2.48 4.22
CA ILE A 72 10.32 1.43 3.86
C ILE A 72 10.92 0.03 3.99
N SER A 73 12.22 -0.13 3.68
CA SER A 73 12.93 -1.39 3.88
C SER A 73 12.95 -1.81 5.36
N GLU A 74 13.19 -0.86 6.28
CA GLU A 74 13.13 -1.11 7.72
C GLU A 74 11.73 -1.62 8.13
N LYS A 75 10.65 -1.00 7.64
CA LYS A 75 9.28 -1.41 7.94
C LYS A 75 8.92 -2.79 7.36
N ILE A 76 9.42 -3.08 6.17
CA ILE A 76 9.24 -4.39 5.54
C ILE A 76 9.96 -5.48 6.35
N ILE A 77 11.20 -5.24 6.76
CA ILE A 77 11.97 -6.17 7.60
C ILE A 77 11.30 -6.37 8.96
N GLU A 78 10.84 -5.30 9.60
CA GLU A 78 10.09 -5.35 10.86
C GLU A 78 8.84 -6.22 10.73
N TYR A 79 8.03 -5.99 9.71
CA TYR A 79 6.83 -6.79 9.44
C TYR A 79 7.18 -8.26 9.19
N TYR A 80 8.14 -8.54 8.32
CA TYR A 80 8.54 -9.91 7.99
C TYR A 80 9.04 -10.66 9.22
N SER A 81 9.89 -10.04 10.04
CA SER A 81 10.40 -10.63 11.27
C SER A 81 9.34 -10.86 12.36
N THR A 82 8.20 -10.16 12.26
CA THR A 82 7.07 -10.36 13.18
C THR A 82 6.24 -11.60 12.82
N ILE A 83 6.22 -11.98 11.53
CA ILE A 83 5.38 -13.09 11.04
C ILE A 83 6.16 -14.38 10.78
N THR A 84 7.49 -14.32 10.75
CA THR A 84 8.36 -15.50 10.54
C THR A 84 9.67 -15.37 11.32
N GLU A 85 10.24 -16.52 11.70
CA GLU A 85 11.58 -16.59 12.30
C GLU A 85 12.70 -16.67 11.25
N ASP A 86 12.35 -16.87 9.99
CA ASP A 86 13.31 -16.99 8.89
C ASP A 86 13.87 -15.61 8.50
N PRO A 87 15.18 -15.49 8.23
CA PRO A 87 15.74 -14.26 7.73
C PRO A 87 15.30 -14.00 6.29
N MET A 88 15.09 -12.74 5.96
CA MET A 88 14.88 -12.35 4.58
C MET A 88 16.16 -12.57 3.76
N GLY A 89 16.05 -13.29 2.65
CA GLY A 89 17.21 -13.62 1.82
C GLY A 89 17.86 -12.40 1.17
N PRO A 90 19.18 -12.44 0.91
CA PRO A 90 19.95 -11.28 0.46
C PRO A 90 19.61 -10.82 -0.97
N ASN A 91 18.99 -11.65 -1.79
CA ASN A 91 18.57 -11.29 -3.16
C ASN A 91 17.11 -10.85 -3.23
N THR A 92 16.49 -10.51 -2.09
CA THR A 92 15.14 -9.92 -2.05
C THR A 92 15.10 -8.65 -2.90
N LYS A 93 14.08 -8.54 -3.73
CA LYS A 93 13.89 -7.41 -4.66
C LYS A 93 12.66 -6.62 -4.30
N MET A 94 12.67 -5.34 -4.66
CA MET A 94 11.51 -4.45 -4.52
C MET A 94 11.23 -3.74 -5.83
N ALA A 95 9.94 -3.53 -6.13
CA ALA A 95 9.46 -2.69 -7.21
C ALA A 95 8.47 -1.69 -6.61
N SER A 96 8.64 -0.40 -6.88
CA SER A 96 7.80 0.66 -6.31
C SER A 96 7.33 1.62 -7.38
N TRP A 97 6.14 2.16 -7.19
CA TRP A 97 5.57 3.18 -8.07
C TRP A 97 4.77 4.20 -7.26
N GLY A 98 4.79 5.44 -7.74
CA GLY A 98 3.97 6.53 -7.21
C GLY A 98 2.58 6.53 -7.85
N MET A 99 1.57 6.88 -7.07
CA MET A 99 0.18 6.99 -7.50
C MET A 99 -0.36 8.37 -7.15
N ILE A 100 -1.06 9.01 -8.10
CA ILE A 100 -1.77 10.27 -7.89
C ILE A 100 -3.24 10.01 -8.18
N TYR A 101 -4.08 10.11 -7.15
CA TYR A 101 -5.53 9.94 -7.24
C TYR A 101 -6.23 11.23 -6.84
N GLY A 102 -6.87 11.86 -7.80
CA GLY A 102 -7.71 13.04 -7.62
C GLY A 102 -9.16 12.69 -7.23
N PRO A 103 -10.05 13.69 -7.21
CA PRO A 103 -11.46 13.49 -6.90
C PRO A 103 -12.12 12.47 -7.84
N GLY A 104 -12.72 11.43 -7.26
CA GLY A 104 -13.38 10.36 -8.01
C GLY A 104 -12.49 9.21 -8.45
N ASP A 105 -11.17 9.30 -8.29
CA ASP A 105 -10.26 8.21 -8.60
C ASP A 105 -10.26 7.13 -7.51
N TYR A 106 -10.09 5.89 -7.95
CA TYR A 106 -10.16 4.69 -7.11
C TYR A 106 -9.23 3.60 -7.66
N SER A 107 -8.98 2.54 -6.90
CA SER A 107 -8.46 1.29 -7.47
C SER A 107 -9.49 0.18 -7.35
N LYS A 108 -9.56 -0.66 -8.39
CA LYS A 108 -10.43 -1.84 -8.41
C LYS A 108 -9.89 -2.90 -7.44
N PRO A 109 -10.74 -3.85 -6.99
CA PRO A 109 -10.25 -5.03 -6.29
C PRO A 109 -9.19 -5.78 -7.10
N HIS A 110 -8.03 -6.01 -6.48
CA HIS A 110 -6.89 -6.65 -7.10
C HIS A 110 -5.95 -7.28 -6.06
N THR A 111 -5.02 -8.09 -6.54
CA THR A 111 -3.89 -8.64 -5.79
C THR A 111 -2.59 -8.24 -6.47
N HIS A 112 -1.46 -8.49 -5.82
CA HIS A 112 -0.12 -8.34 -6.40
C HIS A 112 0.47 -9.71 -6.74
N PRO A 113 0.21 -10.25 -7.94
CA PRO A 113 0.70 -11.57 -8.32
C PRO A 113 2.22 -11.63 -8.25
N LEU A 114 2.75 -12.74 -7.72
CA LEU A 114 4.19 -13.01 -7.54
C LEU A 114 4.88 -12.20 -6.44
N ALA A 115 4.27 -11.14 -5.89
CA ALA A 115 4.82 -10.47 -4.74
C ALA A 115 4.48 -11.24 -3.46
N ASP A 116 5.46 -11.41 -2.58
CA ASP A 116 5.25 -12.02 -1.25
C ASP A 116 4.58 -11.02 -0.31
N ILE A 117 5.04 -9.76 -0.37
CA ILE A 117 4.53 -8.66 0.45
C ILE A 117 4.19 -7.48 -0.47
N ALA A 118 3.13 -6.77 -0.14
CA ALA A 118 2.80 -5.48 -0.74
C ALA A 118 2.63 -4.42 0.35
N THR A 119 3.00 -3.16 0.02
CA THR A 119 2.84 -2.02 0.93
C THR A 119 2.23 -0.84 0.19
N VAL A 120 1.61 0.05 0.94
CA VAL A 120 1.24 1.39 0.52
C VAL A 120 1.70 2.39 1.57
N TYR A 121 2.28 3.51 1.15
CA TYR A 121 2.69 4.63 1.99
C TYR A 121 2.07 5.93 1.47
N TYR A 122 1.53 6.76 2.35
CA TYR A 122 0.84 8.01 1.99
C TYR A 122 1.76 9.21 2.14
N CYS A 123 2.14 9.82 1.01
CA CYS A 123 2.97 11.03 0.97
C CYS A 123 2.14 12.30 1.12
N LYS A 124 0.94 12.31 0.55
CA LYS A 124 -0.01 13.43 0.62
C LYS A 124 -1.42 12.91 0.74
N VAL A 125 -2.19 13.54 1.62
CA VAL A 125 -3.61 13.22 1.82
C VAL A 125 -4.40 14.53 1.79
N PRO A 126 -5.54 14.62 1.08
CA PRO A 126 -6.38 15.82 1.08
C PRO A 126 -6.81 16.23 2.50
N GLU A 127 -6.75 17.52 2.77
CA GLU A 127 -7.26 18.08 4.04
C GLU A 127 -8.73 17.70 4.22
N GLY A 128 -9.11 17.26 5.42
CA GLY A 128 -10.47 16.83 5.75
C GLY A 128 -10.76 15.36 5.43
N LEU A 129 -9.85 14.63 4.78
CA LEU A 129 -10.13 13.23 4.42
C LEU A 129 -10.31 12.33 5.66
N LEU A 130 -9.49 12.54 6.68
CA LEU A 130 -9.55 11.76 7.92
C LEU A 130 -10.82 12.04 8.72
N GLU A 131 -11.29 13.28 8.72
CA GLU A 131 -12.53 13.68 9.38
C GLU A 131 -13.78 13.08 8.72
N GLU A 132 -13.72 12.84 7.41
CA GLU A 132 -14.80 12.16 6.67
C GLU A 132 -14.73 10.64 6.78
N TRP A 133 -13.59 10.09 7.22
CA TRP A 133 -13.36 8.65 7.24
C TRP A 133 -14.38 7.88 8.08
N GLU A 134 -14.72 8.40 9.26
CA GLU A 134 -15.71 7.76 10.15
C GLU A 134 -17.13 7.67 9.53
N LYS A 135 -17.43 8.54 8.57
CA LYS A 135 -18.76 8.61 7.96
C LYS A 135 -18.89 7.72 6.72
N SER A 136 -17.92 7.78 5.82
CA SER A 136 -18.03 7.17 4.48
C SER A 136 -16.77 6.48 3.99
N LYS A 137 -15.68 6.49 4.78
CA LYS A 137 -14.38 5.89 4.44
C LYS A 137 -13.87 6.28 3.05
N PRO A 138 -13.83 7.58 2.69
CA PRO A 138 -13.39 8.03 1.38
C PRO A 138 -11.87 7.86 1.24
N GLY A 139 -11.40 7.60 0.03
CA GLY A 139 -9.96 7.48 -0.28
C GLY A 139 -9.23 6.40 0.52
N THR A 140 -9.96 5.43 1.06
CA THR A 140 -9.50 4.45 2.03
C THR A 140 -9.04 3.18 1.37
N PHE A 141 -8.02 2.56 1.95
CA PHE A 141 -7.55 1.23 1.60
C PHE A 141 -8.42 0.18 2.31
N HIS A 142 -8.97 -0.75 1.52
CA HIS A 142 -9.85 -1.81 2.00
C HIS A 142 -9.24 -3.18 1.70
N TYR A 143 -9.22 -4.06 2.69
CA TYR A 143 -8.90 -5.49 2.53
C TYR A 143 -10.17 -6.31 2.46
N ILE A 144 -10.17 -7.31 1.58
CA ILE A 144 -11.28 -8.25 1.45
C ILE A 144 -10.88 -9.55 2.14
N ASP A 145 -11.74 -10.06 3.02
CA ASP A 145 -11.52 -11.35 3.68
C ASP A 145 -11.39 -12.45 2.59
N PRO A 146 -10.23 -13.15 2.53
CA PRO A 146 -9.99 -14.14 1.48
C PRO A 146 -10.83 -15.41 1.62
N ARG A 147 -11.48 -15.61 2.77
CA ARG A 147 -12.32 -16.79 3.00
C ARG A 147 -13.66 -16.62 2.28
N PRO A 148 -14.01 -17.50 1.31
CA PRO A 148 -15.22 -17.32 0.51
C PRO A 148 -16.50 -17.22 1.34
N ALA A 149 -16.59 -17.97 2.43
CA ALA A 149 -17.77 -18.02 3.28
C ALA A 149 -17.97 -16.76 4.13
N SER A 150 -16.93 -15.97 4.40
CA SER A 150 -17.03 -14.72 5.19
C SER A 150 -17.91 -13.66 4.53
N ARG A 151 -18.04 -13.74 3.19
CA ARG A 151 -18.86 -12.82 2.40
C ARG A 151 -20.36 -13.12 2.48
N TRP A 152 -20.76 -14.26 3.06
CA TRP A 152 -22.13 -14.77 3.08
C TRP A 152 -22.79 -14.66 4.46
N ASP A 153 -21.99 -14.62 5.51
CA ASP A 153 -22.48 -14.58 6.88
C ASP A 153 -22.14 -13.26 7.56
N THR A 154 -23.14 -12.41 7.69
CA THR A 154 -23.01 -11.11 8.36
C THR A 154 -23.20 -11.20 9.88
N ASN A 155 -23.48 -12.38 10.43
CA ASN A 155 -23.97 -12.52 11.79
C ASN A 155 -22.93 -13.04 12.80
N PHE A 156 -21.76 -13.50 12.37
CA PHE A 156 -20.80 -14.12 13.27
C PHE A 156 -19.39 -13.56 13.13
N ALA A 157 -19.10 -12.49 13.88
CA ALA A 157 -17.76 -12.00 14.24
C ALA A 157 -16.76 -11.81 13.06
N THR A 158 -17.23 -11.67 11.82
CA THR A 158 -16.39 -11.47 10.66
C THR A 158 -16.84 -10.25 9.88
N ASN A 159 -15.99 -9.25 9.80
CA ASN A 159 -16.14 -8.21 8.80
C ASN A 159 -15.60 -8.78 7.48
N SER A 160 -16.40 -8.73 6.43
CA SER A 160 -15.96 -9.16 5.09
C SER A 160 -14.94 -8.19 4.48
N VAL A 161 -14.84 -6.99 5.02
CA VAL A 161 -13.93 -5.92 4.58
C VAL A 161 -13.39 -5.19 5.79
N GLU A 162 -12.07 -5.10 5.91
CA GLU A 162 -11.38 -4.25 6.86
C GLU A 162 -10.81 -3.02 6.14
N SER A 163 -10.58 -1.94 6.87
CA SER A 163 -10.21 -0.66 6.28
C SER A 163 -9.10 0.02 7.07
N VAL A 164 -8.16 0.64 6.35
CA VAL A 164 -7.09 1.45 6.94
C VAL A 164 -7.22 2.87 6.39
N PRO A 165 -7.37 3.88 7.26
CA PRO A 165 -7.49 5.26 6.83
C PRO A 165 -6.19 5.75 6.18
N ALA A 166 -6.31 6.60 5.17
CA ALA A 166 -5.18 7.30 4.61
C ALA A 166 -4.79 8.47 5.51
N LYS A 167 -3.58 8.47 6.04
CA LYS A 167 -2.96 9.55 6.82
C LYS A 167 -1.54 9.77 6.30
N GLU A 168 -1.12 11.02 6.14
CA GLU A 168 0.26 11.32 5.73
C GLU A 168 1.27 10.73 6.70
N GLY A 169 2.36 10.18 6.16
CA GLY A 169 3.41 9.54 6.96
C GLY A 169 3.09 8.13 7.43
N THR A 170 1.89 7.62 7.14
CA THR A 170 1.51 6.25 7.51
C THR A 170 1.44 5.34 6.29
N GLY A 171 1.39 4.04 6.55
CA GLY A 171 1.21 3.03 5.52
C GLY A 171 0.60 1.75 6.04
N ALA A 172 0.31 0.88 5.09
CA ALA A 172 -0.15 -0.47 5.34
C ALA A 172 0.74 -1.48 4.63
N ILE A 173 0.88 -2.67 5.23
CA ILE A 173 1.70 -3.76 4.73
C ILE A 173 0.95 -5.08 4.89
N HIS A 174 0.96 -5.90 3.88
CA HIS A 174 0.15 -7.12 3.82
C HIS A 174 0.74 -8.16 2.85
N PRO A 175 0.31 -9.43 2.89
CA PRO A 175 0.68 -10.41 1.89
C PRO A 175 0.22 -9.99 0.49
N GLY A 176 1.06 -10.20 -0.53
CA GLY A 176 0.77 -9.81 -1.91
C GLY A 176 -0.49 -10.47 -2.50
N TRP A 177 -0.85 -11.66 -2.02
CA TRP A 177 -2.06 -12.38 -2.45
C TRP A 177 -3.36 -11.80 -1.90
N LEU A 178 -3.32 -10.90 -0.89
CA LEU A 178 -4.53 -10.38 -0.26
C LEU A 178 -5.25 -9.40 -1.20
N GLU A 179 -6.50 -9.72 -1.54
CA GLU A 179 -7.34 -8.88 -2.38
C GLU A 179 -7.70 -7.58 -1.65
N HIS A 180 -7.48 -6.45 -2.32
CA HIS A 180 -7.72 -5.13 -1.77
C HIS A 180 -8.12 -4.13 -2.85
N TYR A 181 -8.65 -2.98 -2.41
CA TYR A 181 -9.06 -1.89 -3.30
C TYR A 181 -9.01 -0.56 -2.55
N VAL A 182 -9.16 0.53 -3.29
CA VAL A 182 -9.23 1.89 -2.73
C VAL A 182 -10.51 2.57 -3.18
N THR A 183 -11.26 3.10 -2.23
CA THR A 183 -12.45 3.90 -2.50
C THR A 183 -12.09 5.29 -3.03
N PRO A 184 -12.95 5.92 -3.86
CA PRO A 184 -12.74 7.30 -4.27
C PRO A 184 -12.91 8.28 -3.10
N HIS A 185 -12.27 9.44 -3.22
CA HIS A 185 -12.62 10.64 -2.46
C HIS A 185 -13.11 11.74 -3.42
N TYR A 186 -13.76 12.76 -2.87
CA TYR A 186 -14.29 13.89 -3.65
C TYR A 186 -13.81 15.24 -3.13
N LEU A 187 -12.79 15.23 -2.27
CA LEU A 187 -12.10 16.44 -1.83
C LEU A 187 -11.25 17.01 -2.99
N LYS A 188 -10.96 18.32 -2.93
CA LYS A 188 -10.37 19.06 -4.04
C LYS A 188 -8.95 18.64 -4.40
N ASP A 189 -8.14 18.24 -3.40
CA ASP A 189 -6.73 17.94 -3.59
C ASP A 189 -6.49 16.47 -3.96
N ASP A 190 -5.32 16.21 -4.55
CA ASP A 190 -4.87 14.84 -4.86
C ASP A 190 -4.41 14.11 -3.60
N ARG A 191 -4.70 12.82 -3.54
CA ARG A 191 -4.04 11.86 -2.67
C ARG A 191 -2.85 11.25 -3.41
N ILE A 192 -1.65 11.31 -2.78
CA ILE A 192 -0.44 10.74 -3.35
C ILE A 192 0.08 9.64 -2.43
N ALA A 193 0.30 8.47 -3.01
CA ALA A 193 0.82 7.32 -2.31
C ALA A 193 1.92 6.63 -3.13
N ILE A 194 2.78 5.88 -2.44
CA ILE A 194 3.75 4.98 -3.07
C ILE A 194 3.40 3.56 -2.69
N ALA A 195 3.20 2.70 -3.69
CA ALA A 195 3.09 1.26 -3.50
C ALA A 195 4.45 0.59 -3.70
N THR A 196 4.70 -0.49 -2.96
CA THR A 196 5.91 -1.30 -3.09
C THR A 196 5.56 -2.78 -3.04
N ASN A 197 5.98 -3.52 -4.05
CA ASN A 197 6.00 -4.97 -4.09
C ASN A 197 7.34 -5.49 -3.62
N VAL A 198 7.32 -6.55 -2.82
CA VAL A 198 8.52 -7.24 -2.32
C VAL A 198 8.51 -8.69 -2.82
N PHE A 199 9.60 -9.09 -3.42
CA PHE A 199 9.83 -10.44 -3.92
C PHE A 199 10.96 -11.06 -3.09
N ILE A 200 10.58 -11.89 -2.12
CA ILE A 200 11.52 -12.42 -1.12
C ILE A 200 12.38 -13.51 -1.75
N ASP A 201 13.68 -13.41 -1.51
CA ASP A 201 14.58 -14.52 -1.78
C ASP A 201 14.41 -15.58 -0.69
N HIS A 202 13.63 -16.60 -0.99
CA HIS A 202 13.39 -17.74 -0.09
C HIS A 202 14.59 -18.70 -0.02
N GLY A 203 15.71 -18.39 -0.66
CA GLY A 203 16.89 -19.24 -0.69
C GLY A 203 16.61 -20.62 -1.29
N THR A 204 17.40 -21.61 -0.88
CA THR A 204 17.30 -22.98 -1.39
C THR A 204 16.37 -23.87 -0.55
N PHE A 205 15.33 -23.30 0.09
CA PHE A 205 14.39 -24.10 0.91
C PHE A 205 13.56 -25.10 0.11
N PHE A 206 13.57 -25.01 -1.21
CA PHE A 206 13.00 -26.04 -2.11
C PHE A 206 14.14 -26.79 -2.83
N LYS A 207 14.85 -27.63 -2.08
CA LYS A 207 15.65 -28.72 -2.68
C LYS A 207 14.94 -30.04 -2.54
#